data_91574109a22bdbd2aa93e4b1d36e8593
#
_entry.id   91574109a22bdbd2aa93e4b1d36e8593
#
_cell.length_a   1.000
_cell.length_b   1.000
_cell.length_c   1.000
_cell.angle_alpha   90.00
_cell.angle_beta   90.00
_cell.angle_gamma   90.00
#
_symmetry.space_group_name_H-M   'P 1'
#
loop_
_entity.id
_entity.type
_entity.pdbx_description
1 polymer ?
#
loop_
_entity_poly.entity_id
_entity_poly.type
_entity_poly.pdbx_seq_one_letter_code
_entity_poly.pdbx_strand_id
1 'polypeptide(L)'
;MQDEPTTGYLPGDPRYGLQGEALKDYYRTKPAQWAIYCWDKPGVAETRRALVPEQKRYVASFGERVIGYGHFVSDDGRDMLGTSFFMQLDRAEMDEFIAHEPMNKANLYQRVEIHRWSNSFQKRAADYRRKGLQQFLCTGPKTGTPEFFRQHLHAHESYFASYGDSFIFRGPIRSADGADNIGTALLLELPDRAAADKFWNEEPFARNGGYSRDHRIIRWVFGD
;
A
#
# COMPACT_ATOMS: atom_id res chain seq x y z
N MET A 1 13.23 11.42 34.48
CA MET A 1 13.44 10.63 33.23
C MET A 1 12.12 10.76 32.48
N GLN A 2 12.10 11.55 31.45
CA GLN A 2 10.91 11.65 30.59
C GLN A 2 10.88 10.36 29.77
N ASP A 3 9.79 9.60 29.89
CA ASP A 3 9.56 8.43 29.05
C ASP A 3 9.59 8.86 27.58
N GLU A 4 10.57 8.36 26.82
CA GLU A 4 10.60 8.57 25.37
C GLU A 4 9.31 8.00 24.77
N PRO A 5 8.68 8.74 23.85
CA PRO A 5 7.42 8.28 23.26
C PRO A 5 7.65 6.98 22.48
N THR A 6 6.99 5.91 22.90
CA THR A 6 7.09 4.55 22.35
C THR A 6 6.43 4.39 20.96
N THR A 7 6.23 5.45 20.23
CA THR A 7 5.43 5.46 18.98
C THR A 7 6.25 5.44 17.70
N GLY A 8 7.59 5.51 17.76
CA GLY A 8 8.44 5.53 16.57
C GLY A 8 8.28 6.77 15.66
N TYR A 9 7.50 7.78 16.08
CA TYR A 9 7.32 9.02 15.34
C TYR A 9 8.26 10.10 15.86
N LEU A 10 8.87 10.86 14.93
CA LEU A 10 9.82 11.92 15.27
C LEU A 10 9.10 13.24 15.61
N PRO A 11 9.75 14.14 16.38
CA PRO A 11 9.25 15.51 16.59
C PRO A 11 8.91 16.18 15.26
N GLY A 12 7.72 16.82 15.18
CA GLY A 12 7.21 17.42 13.95
C GLY A 12 6.25 16.53 13.16
N ASP A 13 6.22 15.21 13.40
CA ASP A 13 5.16 14.35 12.89
C ASP A 13 3.88 14.59 13.70
N PRO A 14 2.70 14.76 13.06
CA PRO A 14 1.44 15.01 13.78
C PRO A 14 1.02 13.86 14.71
N ARG A 15 1.66 12.70 14.59
CA ARG A 15 1.44 11.53 15.46
C ARG A 15 2.41 11.49 16.64
N TYR A 16 3.40 12.39 16.68
CA TYR A 16 4.40 12.42 17.75
C TYR A 16 3.73 12.56 19.13
N GLY A 17 4.04 11.64 20.03
CA GLY A 17 3.46 11.60 21.38
C GLY A 17 2.01 11.09 21.48
N LEU A 18 1.33 10.83 20.36
CA LEU A 18 -0.02 10.26 20.40
C LEU A 18 0.02 8.76 20.69
N GLN A 19 -0.80 8.31 21.65
CA GLN A 19 -0.92 6.91 22.05
C GLN A 19 -2.39 6.54 22.30
N GLY A 20 -2.69 5.24 22.35
CA GLY A 20 -4.02 4.75 22.70
C GLY A 20 -5.12 5.35 21.85
N GLU A 21 -6.18 5.88 22.51
CA GLU A 21 -7.34 6.43 21.82
C GLU A 21 -7.02 7.71 21.05
N ALA A 22 -6.13 8.57 21.57
CA ALA A 22 -5.71 9.79 20.85
C ALA A 22 -5.07 9.49 19.48
N LEU A 23 -4.27 8.43 19.38
CA LEU A 23 -3.70 7.99 18.11
C LEU A 23 -4.78 7.42 17.17
N LYS A 24 -5.76 6.70 17.71
CA LYS A 24 -6.90 6.20 16.94
C LYS A 24 -7.76 7.34 16.39
N ASP A 25 -8.04 8.35 17.20
CA ASP A 25 -8.81 9.52 16.78
C ASP A 25 -8.10 10.32 15.69
N TYR A 26 -6.79 10.47 15.77
CA TYR A 26 -6.01 11.03 14.68
C TYR A 26 -6.25 10.27 13.36
N TYR A 27 -6.24 8.93 13.40
CA TYR A 27 -6.44 8.14 12.19
C TYR A 27 -7.90 8.12 11.69
N ARG A 28 -8.88 8.30 12.57
CA ARG A 28 -10.30 8.45 12.19
C ARG A 28 -10.55 9.77 11.48
N THR A 29 -9.91 10.84 11.93
CA THR A 29 -10.20 12.23 11.52
C THR A 29 -9.32 12.73 10.39
N LYS A 30 -8.12 12.15 10.19
CA LYS A 30 -7.27 12.53 9.05
C LYS A 30 -7.96 12.23 7.70
N PRO A 31 -7.60 12.96 6.61
CA PRO A 31 -8.12 12.67 5.28
C PRO A 31 -7.99 11.19 4.92
N ALA A 32 -9.07 10.61 4.41
CA ALA A 32 -9.12 9.21 4.09
C ALA A 32 -8.18 8.85 2.95
N GLN A 33 -7.47 7.74 3.10
CA GLN A 33 -6.61 7.16 2.07
C GLN A 33 -7.01 5.71 1.85
N TRP A 34 -6.93 5.27 0.61
CA TRP A 34 -7.38 3.96 0.17
C TRP A 34 -6.31 3.24 -0.62
N ALA A 35 -6.17 1.95 -0.40
CA ALA A 35 -5.47 1.02 -1.27
C ALA A 35 -6.53 0.17 -1.99
N ILE A 36 -6.59 0.27 -3.31
CA ILE A 36 -7.60 -0.36 -4.14
C ILE A 36 -6.89 -1.33 -5.08
N TYR A 37 -7.28 -2.60 -5.05
CA TYR A 37 -6.69 -3.66 -5.87
C TYR A 37 -7.75 -4.23 -6.79
N CYS A 38 -7.55 -4.04 -8.09
CA CYS A 38 -8.46 -4.49 -9.14
C CYS A 38 -7.81 -5.64 -9.90
N TRP A 39 -8.42 -6.82 -9.84
CA TRP A 39 -7.91 -8.04 -10.46
C TRP A 39 -8.65 -8.32 -11.76
N ASP A 40 -7.92 -8.52 -12.83
CA ASP A 40 -8.47 -8.73 -14.16
C ASP A 40 -9.15 -10.09 -14.29
N LYS A 41 -10.18 -10.14 -15.14
CA LYS A 41 -10.74 -11.38 -15.67
C LYS A 41 -9.78 -12.04 -16.65
N PRO A 42 -9.81 -13.36 -16.81
CA PRO A 42 -9.09 -14.01 -17.92
C PRO A 42 -9.53 -13.48 -19.29
N GLY A 43 -8.60 -13.36 -20.21
CA GLY A 43 -8.89 -13.05 -21.62
C GLY A 43 -9.14 -11.57 -21.93
N VAL A 44 -8.96 -10.64 -20.98
CA VAL A 44 -9.25 -9.20 -21.21
C VAL A 44 -8.05 -8.38 -21.71
N ALA A 45 -6.93 -9.01 -21.99
CA ALA A 45 -5.65 -8.31 -22.28
C ALA A 45 -5.75 -7.32 -23.47
N GLU A 46 -6.48 -7.64 -24.52
CA GLU A 46 -6.64 -6.77 -25.69
C GLU A 46 -7.49 -5.55 -25.34
N THR A 47 -8.66 -5.76 -24.75
CA THR A 47 -9.57 -4.68 -24.31
C THR A 47 -8.85 -3.77 -23.30
N ARG A 48 -8.10 -4.36 -22.35
CA ARG A 48 -7.29 -3.62 -21.40
C ARG A 48 -6.30 -2.70 -22.11
N ARG A 49 -5.55 -3.24 -23.09
CA ARG A 49 -4.56 -2.45 -23.84
C ARG A 49 -5.19 -1.25 -24.53
N ALA A 50 -6.37 -1.43 -25.11
CA ALA A 50 -7.11 -0.35 -25.76
C ALA A 50 -7.57 0.74 -24.79
N LEU A 51 -7.86 0.41 -23.52
CA LEU A 51 -8.34 1.33 -22.51
C LEU A 51 -7.23 2.01 -21.67
N VAL A 52 -5.98 1.57 -21.78
CA VAL A 52 -4.85 2.18 -21.02
C VAL A 52 -4.78 3.71 -21.19
N PRO A 53 -4.89 4.29 -22.40
CA PRO A 53 -4.82 5.75 -22.55
C PRO A 53 -5.97 6.47 -21.84
N GLU A 54 -7.16 5.89 -21.81
CA GLU A 54 -8.31 6.46 -21.11
C GLU A 54 -8.12 6.37 -19.60
N GLN A 55 -7.70 5.21 -19.10
CA GLN A 55 -7.39 5.02 -17.68
C GLN A 55 -6.33 6.01 -17.18
N LYS A 56 -5.24 6.21 -17.93
CA LYS A 56 -4.20 7.19 -17.60
C LYS A 56 -4.77 8.60 -17.47
N ARG A 57 -5.58 9.04 -18.43
CA ARG A 57 -6.23 10.36 -18.38
C ARG A 57 -7.18 10.49 -17.19
N TYR A 58 -7.96 9.43 -16.94
CA TYR A 58 -8.88 9.39 -15.81
C TYR A 58 -8.14 9.52 -14.47
N VAL A 59 -7.12 8.71 -14.23
CA VAL A 59 -6.31 8.77 -13.01
C VAL A 59 -5.61 10.12 -12.87
N ALA A 60 -5.03 10.64 -13.95
CA ALA A 60 -4.34 11.94 -13.94
C ALA A 60 -5.27 13.10 -13.57
N SER A 61 -6.58 13.02 -13.85
CA SER A 61 -7.55 14.04 -13.48
C SER A 61 -7.72 14.25 -11.95
N PHE A 62 -7.27 13.29 -11.14
CA PHE A 62 -7.29 13.38 -9.68
C PHE A 62 -6.06 14.09 -9.10
N GLY A 63 -5.04 14.39 -9.91
CA GLY A 63 -3.88 15.19 -9.53
C GLY A 63 -3.17 14.67 -8.28
N GLU A 64 -2.96 15.55 -7.30
CA GLU A 64 -2.24 15.23 -6.06
C GLU A 64 -2.94 14.22 -5.14
N ARG A 65 -4.22 13.97 -5.37
CA ARG A 65 -4.97 12.93 -4.65
C ARG A 65 -4.52 11.50 -5.01
N VAL A 66 -3.77 11.33 -6.11
CA VAL A 66 -3.13 10.06 -6.47
C VAL A 66 -1.83 9.92 -5.69
N ILE A 67 -1.80 9.01 -4.72
CA ILE A 67 -0.58 8.65 -3.98
C ILE A 67 0.26 7.69 -4.80
N GLY A 68 -0.39 6.73 -5.46
CA GLY A 68 0.26 5.77 -6.34
C GLY A 68 -0.74 5.12 -7.29
N TYR A 69 -0.25 4.82 -8.50
CA TYR A 69 -1.02 4.14 -9.54
C TYR A 69 -0.10 3.23 -10.33
N GLY A 70 -0.54 2.02 -10.55
CA GLY A 70 0.23 1.05 -11.33
C GLY A 70 -0.47 -0.28 -11.51
N HIS A 71 0.23 -1.18 -12.17
CA HIS A 71 -0.35 -2.45 -12.61
C HIS A 71 0.31 -3.64 -11.91
N PHE A 72 -0.49 -4.63 -11.59
CA PHE A 72 -0.02 -5.97 -11.21
C PHE A 72 0.38 -6.73 -12.46
N VAL A 73 1.54 -7.35 -12.42
CA VAL A 73 2.05 -8.16 -13.53
C VAL A 73 2.52 -9.52 -13.02
N SER A 74 2.62 -10.50 -13.91
CA SER A 74 3.26 -11.78 -13.62
C SER A 74 4.73 -11.59 -13.25
N ASP A 75 5.33 -12.56 -12.57
CA ASP A 75 6.72 -12.46 -12.11
C ASP A 75 7.71 -12.28 -13.27
N ASP A 76 7.42 -12.84 -14.44
CA ASP A 76 8.21 -12.63 -15.68
C ASP A 76 7.87 -11.30 -16.39
N GLY A 77 6.85 -10.58 -15.91
CA GLY A 77 6.41 -9.29 -16.44
C GLY A 77 5.64 -9.33 -17.76
N ARG A 78 5.25 -10.50 -18.23
CA ARG A 78 4.60 -10.67 -19.55
C ARG A 78 3.10 -10.43 -19.48
N ASP A 79 2.47 -10.86 -18.40
CA ASP A 79 1.02 -10.81 -18.25
C ASP A 79 0.61 -9.71 -17.30
N MET A 80 -0.38 -8.91 -17.71
CA MET A 80 -1.06 -7.96 -16.87
C MET A 80 -2.12 -8.69 -16.03
N LEU A 81 -2.08 -8.54 -14.71
CA LEU A 81 -2.95 -9.23 -13.77
C LEU A 81 -4.01 -8.31 -13.17
N GLY A 82 -3.82 -7.01 -13.29
CA GLY A 82 -4.72 -6.03 -12.71
C GLY A 82 -4.12 -4.66 -12.53
N THR A 83 -4.81 -3.83 -11.75
CA THR A 83 -4.40 -2.45 -11.43
C THR A 83 -4.50 -2.21 -9.93
N SER A 84 -3.60 -1.38 -9.39
CA SER A 84 -3.75 -0.85 -8.05
C SER A 84 -3.78 0.68 -8.05
N PHE A 85 -4.59 1.23 -7.17
CA PHE A 85 -4.66 2.65 -6.91
C PHE A 85 -4.46 2.91 -5.42
N PHE A 86 -3.65 3.89 -5.09
CA PHE A 86 -3.48 4.44 -3.75
C PHE A 86 -3.93 5.88 -3.80
N MET A 87 -5.08 6.18 -3.17
CA MET A 87 -5.78 7.44 -3.38
C MET A 87 -6.08 8.14 -2.05
N GLN A 88 -6.08 9.46 -2.04
CA GLN A 88 -6.62 10.27 -0.95
C GLN A 88 -7.96 10.85 -1.37
N LEU A 89 -9.03 10.21 -0.97
CA LEU A 89 -10.42 10.54 -1.31
C LEU A 89 -11.28 10.37 -0.06
N ASP A 90 -12.38 11.07 0.05
CA ASP A 90 -13.39 10.67 1.02
C ASP A 90 -14.10 9.37 0.55
N ARG A 91 -15.03 8.86 1.35
CA ARG A 91 -15.69 7.59 1.03
C ARG A 91 -16.56 7.68 -0.22
N ALA A 92 -17.31 8.76 -0.36
CA ALA A 92 -18.20 8.95 -1.50
C ALA A 92 -17.39 9.16 -2.80
N GLU A 93 -16.35 9.97 -2.74
CA GLU A 93 -15.42 10.18 -3.86
C GLU A 93 -14.73 8.88 -4.28
N MET A 94 -14.39 8.00 -3.34
CA MET A 94 -13.77 6.71 -3.66
C MET A 94 -14.77 5.78 -4.34
N ASP A 95 -16.01 5.72 -3.87
CA ASP A 95 -17.06 4.92 -4.51
C ASP A 95 -17.32 5.42 -5.95
N GLU A 96 -17.38 6.74 -6.16
CA GLU A 96 -17.49 7.38 -7.48
C GLU A 96 -16.25 7.11 -8.35
N PHE A 97 -15.04 7.17 -7.77
CA PHE A 97 -13.81 6.88 -8.49
C PHE A 97 -13.86 5.48 -9.11
N ILE A 98 -14.22 4.48 -8.34
CA ILE A 98 -14.29 3.10 -8.84
C ILE A 98 -15.45 2.92 -9.82
N ALA A 99 -16.61 3.51 -9.57
CA ALA A 99 -17.76 3.41 -10.46
C ALA A 99 -17.46 3.96 -11.88
N HIS A 100 -16.64 5.00 -11.97
CA HIS A 100 -16.31 5.67 -13.24
C HIS A 100 -14.96 5.26 -13.83
N GLU A 101 -14.19 4.41 -13.15
CA GLU A 101 -12.89 3.94 -13.62
C GLU A 101 -13.07 3.15 -14.93
N PRO A 102 -12.34 3.49 -16.00
CA PRO A 102 -12.62 2.99 -17.36
C PRO A 102 -12.64 1.47 -17.51
N MET A 103 -11.71 0.77 -16.85
CA MET A 103 -11.65 -0.69 -16.93
C MET A 103 -12.74 -1.36 -16.10
N ASN A 104 -13.13 -0.73 -14.97
CA ASN A 104 -14.29 -1.18 -14.19
C ASN A 104 -15.59 -1.00 -14.98
N LYS A 105 -15.81 0.15 -15.62
CA LYS A 105 -16.95 0.40 -16.51
C LYS A 105 -17.03 -0.60 -17.65
N ALA A 106 -15.87 -0.98 -18.20
CA ALA A 106 -15.80 -1.99 -19.25
C ALA A 106 -15.88 -3.43 -18.70
N ASN A 107 -16.14 -3.60 -17.40
CA ASN A 107 -16.31 -4.89 -16.73
C ASN A 107 -15.10 -5.84 -16.88
N LEU A 108 -13.88 -5.29 -16.86
CA LEU A 108 -12.66 -6.07 -16.99
C LEU A 108 -12.27 -6.76 -15.68
N TYR A 109 -12.67 -6.23 -14.52
CA TYR A 109 -12.27 -6.77 -13.24
C TYR A 109 -13.18 -7.93 -12.79
N GLN A 110 -12.55 -9.02 -12.33
CA GLN A 110 -13.25 -10.11 -11.66
C GLN A 110 -13.45 -9.82 -10.17
N ARG A 111 -12.57 -8.99 -9.59
CA ARG A 111 -12.58 -8.64 -8.17
C ARG A 111 -11.98 -7.26 -7.94
N VAL A 112 -12.63 -6.48 -7.11
CA VAL A 112 -12.12 -5.20 -6.59
C VAL A 112 -12.05 -5.29 -5.08
N GLU A 113 -10.88 -5.10 -4.52
CA GLU A 113 -10.63 -5.05 -3.08
C GLU A 113 -10.34 -3.60 -2.69
N ILE A 114 -11.08 -3.09 -1.72
CA ILE A 114 -10.95 -1.70 -1.25
C ILE A 114 -10.59 -1.72 0.23
N HIS A 115 -9.42 -1.19 0.54
CA HIS A 115 -8.90 -1.17 1.90
C HIS A 115 -8.67 0.27 2.36
N ARG A 116 -9.18 0.62 3.55
CA ARG A 116 -8.72 1.83 4.21
C ARG A 116 -7.22 1.68 4.47
N TRP A 117 -6.43 2.67 4.08
CA TRP A 117 -4.98 2.63 4.18
C TRP A 117 -4.44 3.97 4.68
N SER A 118 -3.21 4.00 5.17
CA SER A 118 -2.60 5.22 5.66
C SER A 118 -1.14 5.29 5.26
N ASN A 119 -0.80 6.24 4.38
CA ASN A 119 0.58 6.47 3.97
C ASN A 119 1.43 6.96 5.15
N SER A 120 2.40 6.15 5.57
CA SER A 120 3.29 6.48 6.69
C SER A 120 4.42 7.45 6.31
N PHE A 121 4.78 7.53 5.02
CA PHE A 121 5.86 8.38 4.52
C PHE A 121 5.40 9.74 4.01
N GLN A 122 4.12 9.93 3.78
CA GLN A 122 3.55 11.11 3.13
C GLN A 122 4.17 11.41 1.74
N LYS A 123 4.85 10.42 1.12
CA LYS A 123 5.40 10.50 -0.23
C LYS A 123 4.43 9.91 -1.23
N ARG A 124 4.46 10.41 -2.46
CA ARG A 124 3.71 9.85 -3.59
C ARG A 124 4.66 9.05 -4.48
N ALA A 125 4.12 8.11 -5.26
CA ALA A 125 4.91 7.36 -6.23
C ALA A 125 5.59 8.27 -7.28
N ALA A 126 4.94 9.39 -7.62
CA ALA A 126 5.49 10.40 -8.54
C ALA A 126 6.76 11.09 -7.99
N ASP A 127 6.92 11.14 -6.67
CA ASP A 127 8.09 11.78 -6.03
C ASP A 127 9.26 10.79 -5.85
N TYR A 128 9.04 9.52 -6.19
CA TYR A 128 10.05 8.49 -6.03
C TYR A 128 11.07 8.51 -7.18
N ARG A 129 12.34 8.57 -6.83
CA ARG A 129 13.43 8.43 -7.82
C ARG A 129 13.65 6.96 -8.14
N ARG A 130 13.13 6.51 -9.27
CA ARG A 130 13.28 5.14 -9.78
C ARG A 130 14.74 4.78 -9.97
N LYS A 131 15.13 3.57 -9.58
CA LYS A 131 16.48 3.02 -9.68
C LYS A 131 16.64 2.06 -10.87
N GLY A 132 15.55 1.78 -11.58
CA GLY A 132 15.52 0.83 -12.70
C GLY A 132 15.47 -0.63 -12.27
N LEU A 133 15.07 -0.88 -11.02
CA LEU A 133 14.87 -2.23 -10.48
C LEU A 133 13.40 -2.64 -10.62
N GLN A 134 13.03 -3.80 -10.09
CA GLN A 134 11.66 -4.30 -10.11
C GLN A 134 10.88 -3.76 -8.91
N GLN A 135 9.59 -3.47 -9.10
CA GLN A 135 8.74 -3.02 -8.02
C GLN A 135 7.85 -4.18 -7.52
N PHE A 136 7.66 -4.23 -6.20
CA PHE A 136 6.84 -5.25 -5.55
C PHE A 136 5.90 -4.63 -4.53
N LEU A 137 4.62 -4.95 -4.65
CA LEU A 137 3.64 -4.70 -3.59
C LEU A 137 3.64 -5.89 -2.64
N CYS A 138 4.05 -5.64 -1.39
CA CYS A 138 3.97 -6.60 -0.30
C CYS A 138 2.79 -6.23 0.59
N THR A 139 1.84 -7.14 0.79
CA THR A 139 0.66 -6.89 1.63
C THR A 139 0.30 -8.12 2.44
N GLY A 140 -0.15 -7.91 3.68
CA GLY A 140 -0.55 -9.00 4.56
C GLY A 140 -1.45 -8.55 5.70
N PRO A 141 -2.50 -9.33 6.00
CA PRO A 141 -3.32 -9.13 7.19
C PRO A 141 -2.52 -9.34 8.47
N LYS A 142 -2.80 -8.55 9.49
CA LYS A 142 -2.24 -8.69 10.84
C LYS A 142 -2.91 -9.85 11.59
N THR A 143 -2.10 -10.65 12.29
CA THR A 143 -2.57 -11.77 13.13
C THR A 143 -2.00 -11.73 14.54
N GLY A 144 -0.91 -11.01 14.77
CA GLY A 144 -0.28 -10.87 16.09
C GLY A 144 -1.10 -9.99 17.04
N THR A 145 -0.88 -10.18 18.35
CA THR A 145 -1.47 -9.35 19.41
C THR A 145 -0.79 -7.97 19.50
N PRO A 146 -1.39 -6.96 20.15
CA PRO A 146 -0.72 -5.70 20.41
C PRO A 146 0.61 -5.85 21.16
N GLU A 147 0.70 -6.78 22.11
CA GLU A 147 1.94 -7.11 22.84
C GLU A 147 3.03 -7.61 21.92
N PHE A 148 2.67 -8.53 21.01
CA PHE A 148 3.60 -9.06 20.00
C PHE A 148 4.22 -7.92 19.18
N PHE A 149 3.41 -6.99 18.67
CA PHE A 149 3.90 -5.87 17.86
C PHE A 149 4.77 -4.91 18.68
N ARG A 150 4.43 -4.63 19.94
CA ARG A 150 5.28 -3.82 20.82
C ARG A 150 6.65 -4.48 21.06
N GLN A 151 6.67 -5.78 21.32
CA GLN A 151 7.89 -6.54 21.56
C GLN A 151 8.85 -6.50 20.37
N HIS A 152 8.32 -6.55 19.15
CA HIS A 152 9.12 -6.61 17.92
C HIS A 152 9.29 -5.25 17.22
N LEU A 153 8.74 -4.15 17.77
CA LEU A 153 8.68 -2.84 17.12
C LEU A 153 10.07 -2.31 16.76
N HIS A 154 10.98 -2.30 17.70
CA HIS A 154 12.33 -1.76 17.47
C HIS A 154 13.08 -2.52 16.36
N ALA A 155 13.00 -3.85 16.35
CA ALA A 155 13.59 -4.67 15.29
C ALA A 155 12.95 -4.37 13.92
N HIS A 156 11.61 -4.22 13.87
CA HIS A 156 10.86 -3.85 12.67
C HIS A 156 11.30 -2.47 12.14
N GLU A 157 11.38 -1.47 13.00
CA GLU A 157 11.79 -0.11 12.62
C GLU A 157 13.23 -0.07 12.08
N SER A 158 14.16 -0.76 12.77
CA SER A 158 15.55 -0.89 12.34
C SER A 158 15.67 -1.61 10.99
N TYR A 159 14.89 -2.67 10.81
CA TYR A 159 14.83 -3.41 9.55
C TYR A 159 14.30 -2.54 8.41
N PHE A 160 13.22 -1.81 8.64
CA PHE A 160 12.66 -0.90 7.64
C PHE A 160 13.59 0.27 7.33
N ALA A 161 14.36 0.75 8.30
CA ALA A 161 15.36 1.80 8.08
C ALA A 161 16.46 1.33 7.10
N SER A 162 16.87 0.04 7.17
CA SER A 162 17.86 -0.53 6.25
C SER A 162 17.38 -0.61 4.78
N TYR A 163 16.06 -0.55 4.55
CA TYR A 163 15.43 -0.50 3.23
C TYR A 163 14.88 0.89 2.86
N GLY A 164 15.21 1.93 3.64
CA GLY A 164 14.59 3.26 3.52
C GLY A 164 14.49 3.80 2.09
N ASP A 165 15.58 3.69 1.33
CA ASP A 165 15.67 4.15 -0.06
C ASP A 165 14.98 3.22 -1.08
N SER A 166 14.55 2.05 -0.68
CA SER A 166 13.83 1.10 -1.54
C SER A 166 12.32 1.29 -1.45
N PHE A 167 11.80 1.93 -0.41
CA PHE A 167 10.37 2.18 -0.29
C PHE A 167 9.91 3.30 -1.22
N ILE A 168 8.98 2.98 -2.10
CA ILE A 168 8.24 3.96 -2.89
C ILE A 168 7.22 4.63 -1.98
N PHE A 169 6.42 3.84 -1.29
CA PHE A 169 5.57 4.25 -0.15
C PHE A 169 5.25 3.02 0.72
N ARG A 170 4.75 3.28 1.90
CA ARG A 170 4.33 2.22 2.84
C ARG A 170 3.31 2.70 3.85
N GLY A 171 2.56 1.76 4.40
CA GLY A 171 1.66 2.09 5.49
C GLY A 171 0.75 0.95 5.92
N PRO A 172 0.07 1.12 7.06
CA PRO A 172 -0.88 0.15 7.57
C PRO A 172 -2.18 0.15 6.77
N ILE A 173 -2.72 -1.06 6.57
CA ILE A 173 -4.13 -1.25 6.25
C ILE A 173 -4.91 -1.04 7.53
N ARG A 174 -6.00 -0.28 7.46
CA ARG A 174 -6.80 0.15 8.58
C ARG A 174 -8.17 -0.51 8.61
N SER A 175 -8.78 -0.58 9.79
CA SER A 175 -10.22 -0.87 9.94
C SER A 175 -11.07 0.14 9.15
N ALA A 176 -12.34 -0.19 8.92
CA ALA A 176 -13.24 0.63 8.10
C ALA A 176 -13.38 2.08 8.61
N ASP A 177 -13.37 2.27 9.93
CA ASP A 177 -13.38 3.59 10.58
C ASP A 177 -12.00 4.27 10.60
N GLY A 178 -10.95 3.58 10.21
CA GLY A 178 -9.56 4.08 10.18
C GLY A 178 -8.79 3.89 11.49
N ALA A 179 -9.43 3.46 12.58
CA ALA A 179 -8.82 3.45 13.91
C ALA A 179 -7.72 2.42 14.09
N ASP A 180 -8.00 1.17 13.72
CA ASP A 180 -7.12 0.04 14.02
C ASP A 180 -6.23 -0.34 12.84
N ASN A 181 -5.01 -0.77 13.14
CA ASN A 181 -4.10 -1.34 12.16
C ASN A 181 -4.38 -2.84 12.03
N ILE A 182 -4.93 -3.26 10.89
CA ILE A 182 -5.34 -4.64 10.61
C ILE A 182 -4.46 -5.32 9.56
N GLY A 183 -3.48 -4.64 9.01
CA GLY A 183 -2.59 -5.18 7.99
C GLY A 183 -1.54 -4.18 7.54
N THR A 184 -0.83 -4.53 6.49
CA THR A 184 0.18 -3.67 5.88
C THR A 184 0.10 -3.71 4.36
N ALA A 185 0.47 -2.59 3.71
CA ALA A 185 0.72 -2.51 2.28
C ALA A 185 1.96 -1.66 2.03
N LEU A 186 2.96 -2.27 1.42
CA LEU A 186 4.30 -1.73 1.22
C LEU A 186 4.65 -1.86 -0.25
N LEU A 187 5.04 -0.76 -0.90
CA LEU A 187 5.55 -0.78 -2.26
C LEU A 187 7.04 -0.47 -2.23
N LEU A 188 7.84 -1.40 -2.73
CA LEU A 188 9.30 -1.31 -2.76
C LEU A 188 9.84 -1.53 -4.17
N GLU A 189 11.01 -0.96 -4.42
CA GLU A 189 11.83 -1.26 -5.60
C GLU A 189 13.03 -2.11 -5.17
N LEU A 190 13.13 -3.34 -5.70
CA LEU A 190 14.09 -4.37 -5.33
C LEU A 190 14.68 -5.03 -6.58
N PRO A 191 15.86 -5.67 -6.50
CA PRO A 191 16.51 -6.28 -7.66
C PRO A 191 15.63 -7.27 -8.42
N ASP A 192 14.98 -8.19 -7.70
CA ASP A 192 14.20 -9.28 -8.26
C ASP A 192 13.20 -9.86 -7.25
N ARG A 193 12.45 -10.88 -7.67
CA ARG A 193 11.50 -11.59 -6.83
C ARG A 193 12.16 -12.24 -5.61
N ALA A 194 13.35 -12.80 -5.73
CA ALA A 194 14.04 -13.44 -4.60
C ALA A 194 14.38 -12.40 -3.51
N ALA A 195 14.77 -11.18 -3.91
CA ALA A 195 14.99 -10.07 -2.97
C ALA A 195 13.69 -9.64 -2.28
N ALA A 196 12.54 -9.68 -2.97
CA ALA A 196 11.25 -9.36 -2.39
C ALA A 196 10.79 -10.43 -1.40
N ASP A 197 10.97 -11.71 -1.73
CA ASP A 197 10.69 -12.83 -0.84
C ASP A 197 11.59 -12.78 0.41
N LYS A 198 12.88 -12.49 0.23
CA LYS A 198 13.82 -12.28 1.33
C LYS A 198 13.39 -11.14 2.23
N PHE A 199 13.06 -9.97 1.63
CA PHE A 199 12.58 -8.82 2.38
C PHE A 199 11.39 -9.18 3.28
N TRP A 200 10.39 -9.88 2.75
CA TRP A 200 9.22 -10.27 3.53
C TRP A 200 9.55 -11.30 4.61
N ASN A 201 10.30 -12.35 4.26
CA ASN A 201 10.60 -13.46 5.17
C ASN A 201 11.53 -13.07 6.33
N GLU A 202 12.37 -12.05 6.16
CA GLU A 202 13.29 -11.55 7.19
C GLU A 202 12.69 -10.39 7.99
N GLU A 203 11.59 -9.77 7.54
CA GLU A 203 10.90 -8.70 8.23
C GLU A 203 10.44 -9.17 9.63
N PRO A 204 10.82 -8.49 10.71
CA PRO A 204 10.63 -9.01 12.07
C PRO A 204 9.20 -9.37 12.46
N PHE A 205 8.19 -8.65 12.00
CA PHE A 205 6.81 -9.04 12.25
C PHE A 205 6.42 -10.27 11.43
N ALA A 206 6.75 -10.31 10.14
CA ALA A 206 6.44 -11.44 9.27
C ALA A 206 7.15 -12.73 9.70
N ARG A 207 8.46 -12.63 9.96
CA ARG A 207 9.30 -13.74 10.42
C ARG A 207 8.80 -14.40 11.70
N ASN A 208 8.24 -13.62 12.62
CA ASN A 208 7.75 -14.11 13.90
C ASN A 208 6.23 -14.37 13.94
N GLY A 209 5.56 -14.39 12.77
CA GLY A 209 4.15 -14.77 12.67
C GLY A 209 3.14 -13.66 12.99
N GLY A 210 3.56 -12.39 12.91
CA GLY A 210 2.69 -11.23 13.10
C GLY A 210 1.75 -10.95 11.93
N TYR A 211 2.01 -11.54 10.76
CA TYR A 211 1.14 -11.46 9.59
C TYR A 211 0.62 -12.84 9.20
N SER A 212 -0.55 -12.85 8.57
CA SER A 212 -1.17 -14.06 8.01
C SER A 212 -0.30 -14.72 6.94
N ARG A 213 -0.46 -16.03 6.79
CA ARG A 213 0.08 -16.77 5.65
C ARG A 213 -0.54 -16.38 4.31
N ASP A 214 -1.68 -15.70 4.33
CA ASP A 214 -2.37 -15.15 3.13
C ASP A 214 -1.74 -13.84 2.65
N HIS A 215 -0.51 -13.54 3.09
CA HIS A 215 0.25 -12.41 2.55
C HIS A 215 0.52 -12.58 1.05
N ARG A 216 0.66 -11.46 0.37
CA ARG A 216 0.93 -11.44 -1.07
C ARG A 216 2.16 -10.58 -1.35
N ILE A 217 3.03 -11.07 -2.21
CA ILE A 217 4.12 -10.34 -2.83
C ILE A 217 3.85 -10.33 -4.33
N ILE A 218 3.52 -9.19 -4.89
CA ILE A 218 3.02 -9.06 -6.25
C ILE A 218 3.95 -8.14 -7.01
N ARG A 219 4.46 -8.61 -8.15
CA ARG A 219 5.23 -7.73 -9.04
C ARG A 219 4.35 -6.61 -9.54
N TRP A 220 4.87 -5.40 -9.49
CA TRP A 220 4.15 -4.19 -9.79
C TRP A 220 4.94 -3.33 -10.78
N VAL A 221 4.25 -2.58 -11.63
CA VAL A 221 4.86 -1.61 -12.53
C VAL A 221 4.10 -0.28 -12.46
N PHE A 222 4.82 0.83 -12.61
CA PHE A 222 4.20 2.16 -12.64
C PHE A 222 3.17 2.27 -13.78
N GLY A 223 2.07 2.99 -13.55
CA GLY A 223 0.99 3.18 -14.50
C GLY A 223 1.20 4.32 -15.50
N ASP A 224 2.28 5.10 -15.36
CA ASP A 224 2.67 6.26 -16.20
C ASP A 224 3.43 5.88 -17.46
#